data_19688906e70d4be1be8c8dad1ded37d6
#
_entry.id   19688906e70d4be1be8c8dad1ded37d6
#
_cell.length_a   1.000
_cell.length_b   1.000
_cell.length_c   1.000
_cell.angle_alpha   90.00
_cell.angle_beta   90.00
_cell.angle_gamma   90.00
#
_symmetry.space_group_name_H-M   'P 1'
#
loop_
_entity.id
_entity.type
_entity.pdbx_description
1 polymer ?
#
loop_
_entity_poly.entity_id
_entity_poly.type
_entity_poly.pdbx_seq_one_letter_code
_entity_poly.pdbx_strand_id
1 'polypeptide(L)'
;MRALILSDIHGSAIAARQALSFFEKFNCDKIFLLGDTLYHGPRNPLPTGHGPMGVVEALAPYKECITAVRGNCDADVDLMMLDMPIEDEYAVVKDAADGAAEKTLFLSHGHIFMPECFPADALHAIMPNDLDANSTQIDAYLYGHTHIWKLEKNFKGVLLVNPGSTSLPKGGNPPTFALYESATSSSPARFSIHRLVDGSELATAQI
;
A
#
# COMPACT_ATOMS: atom_id res chain seq x y z
N MET A 1 -1.76 12.50 -9.72
CA MET A 1 -1.68 11.04 -9.52
C MET A 1 -2.90 10.55 -8.75
N ARG A 2 -3.44 9.40 -9.12
CA ARG A 2 -4.44 8.69 -8.32
C ARG A 2 -4.00 7.23 -8.18
N ALA A 3 -3.72 6.79 -6.97
CA ALA A 3 -3.17 5.46 -6.72
C ALA A 3 -4.16 4.55 -6.01
N LEU A 4 -4.30 3.31 -6.52
CA LEU A 4 -4.93 2.20 -5.81
C LEU A 4 -3.89 1.58 -4.88
N ILE A 5 -4.21 1.42 -3.60
CA ILE A 5 -3.28 0.92 -2.58
C ILE A 5 -3.79 -0.43 -2.07
N LEU A 6 -2.99 -1.47 -2.27
CA LEU A 6 -3.29 -2.85 -1.93
C LEU A 6 -2.23 -3.44 -1.01
N SER A 7 -2.63 -4.31 -0.10
CA SER A 7 -1.74 -5.09 0.77
C SER A 7 -2.34 -6.44 1.12
N ASP A 8 -1.48 -7.37 1.51
CA ASP A 8 -1.89 -8.63 2.13
C ASP A 8 -2.93 -9.41 1.28
N ILE A 9 -2.61 -9.57 -0.02
CA ILE A 9 -3.43 -10.31 -1.01
C ILE A 9 -3.34 -11.82 -0.74
N HIS A 10 -2.17 -12.30 -0.30
CA HIS A 10 -1.92 -13.68 0.12
C HIS A 10 -2.38 -14.73 -0.90
N GLY A 11 -2.21 -14.46 -2.19
CA GLY A 11 -2.52 -15.40 -3.25
C GLY A 11 -4.00 -15.55 -3.58
N SER A 12 -4.89 -14.68 -3.10
CA SER A 12 -6.29 -14.71 -3.49
C SER A 12 -6.52 -14.07 -4.85
N ALA A 13 -6.63 -14.89 -5.89
CA ALA A 13 -6.91 -14.41 -7.25
C ALA A 13 -8.26 -13.69 -7.37
N ILE A 14 -9.26 -14.12 -6.58
CA ILE A 14 -10.57 -13.46 -6.56
C ILE A 14 -10.45 -12.06 -5.98
N ALA A 15 -9.81 -11.92 -4.82
CA ALA A 15 -9.63 -10.62 -4.17
C ALA A 15 -8.79 -9.68 -5.02
N ALA A 16 -7.69 -10.18 -5.64
CA ALA A 16 -6.87 -9.40 -6.55
C ALA A 16 -7.66 -8.84 -7.73
N ARG A 17 -8.41 -9.68 -8.46
CA ARG A 17 -9.24 -9.24 -9.58
C ARG A 17 -10.32 -8.25 -9.16
N GLN A 18 -10.94 -8.47 -8.01
CA GLN A 18 -11.94 -7.56 -7.47
C GLN A 18 -11.32 -6.20 -7.12
N ALA A 19 -10.15 -6.17 -6.46
CA ALA A 19 -9.45 -4.94 -6.14
C ALA A 19 -9.03 -4.18 -7.41
N LEU A 20 -8.49 -4.89 -8.41
CA LEU A 20 -8.08 -4.29 -9.68
C LEU A 20 -9.24 -3.74 -10.50
N SER A 21 -10.47 -4.26 -10.34
CA SER A 21 -11.66 -3.67 -11.00
C SER A 21 -11.93 -2.23 -10.54
N PHE A 22 -11.44 -1.84 -9.37
CA PHE A 22 -11.53 -0.47 -8.88
C PHE A 22 -10.48 0.47 -9.47
N PHE A 23 -9.40 -0.05 -10.07
CA PHE A 23 -8.41 0.76 -10.79
C PHE A 23 -9.08 1.58 -11.89
N GLU A 24 -9.84 0.93 -12.75
CA GLU A 24 -10.61 1.58 -13.81
C GLU A 24 -11.75 2.44 -13.23
N LYS A 25 -12.52 1.87 -12.29
CA LYS A 25 -13.69 2.53 -11.71
C LYS A 25 -13.36 3.88 -11.07
N PHE A 26 -12.20 3.98 -10.42
CA PHE A 26 -11.74 5.22 -9.79
C PHE A 26 -10.77 6.03 -10.66
N ASN A 27 -10.54 5.63 -11.92
CA ASN A 27 -9.59 6.25 -12.84
C ASN A 27 -8.20 6.39 -12.22
N CYS A 28 -7.69 5.31 -11.63
CA CYS A 28 -6.34 5.27 -11.09
C CYS A 28 -5.29 5.21 -12.21
N ASP A 29 -4.11 5.79 -11.95
CA ASP A 29 -2.95 5.77 -12.84
C ASP A 29 -1.75 5.05 -12.22
N LYS A 30 -1.82 4.71 -10.92
CA LYS A 30 -0.79 4.00 -10.16
C LYS A 30 -1.39 2.94 -9.25
N ILE A 31 -0.59 1.92 -8.93
CA ILE A 31 -0.88 0.93 -7.88
C ILE A 31 0.29 0.93 -6.91
N PHE A 32 0.00 1.05 -5.62
CA PHE A 32 0.96 0.80 -4.55
C PHE A 32 0.66 -0.56 -3.93
N LEU A 33 1.61 -1.51 -4.09
CA LEU A 33 1.49 -2.86 -3.57
C LEU A 33 2.40 -3.01 -2.34
N LEU A 34 1.79 -3.13 -1.17
CA LEU A 34 2.50 -3.06 0.11
C LEU A 34 2.91 -4.44 0.66
N GLY A 35 3.17 -5.42 -0.22
CA GLY A 35 3.71 -6.73 0.15
C GLY A 35 2.67 -7.79 0.50
N ASP A 36 3.18 -8.99 0.80
CA ASP A 36 2.43 -10.21 1.08
C ASP A 36 1.46 -10.57 -0.06
N THR A 37 2.03 -10.68 -1.28
CA THR A 37 1.27 -10.76 -2.51
C THR A 37 0.79 -12.16 -2.83
N LEU A 38 1.69 -13.18 -2.87
CA LEU A 38 1.37 -14.52 -3.37
C LEU A 38 1.23 -15.57 -2.29
N TYR A 39 2.11 -15.60 -1.29
CA TYR A 39 2.09 -16.62 -0.25
C TYR A 39 1.20 -16.23 0.92
N HIS A 40 0.33 -17.17 1.34
CA HIS A 40 -0.61 -16.92 2.43
C HIS A 40 0.04 -16.85 3.82
N GLY A 41 1.29 -17.34 3.95
CA GLY A 41 2.02 -17.44 5.21
C GLY A 41 1.62 -18.66 6.05
N PRO A 42 2.52 -19.18 6.90
CA PRO A 42 2.30 -20.45 7.60
C PRO A 42 1.25 -20.35 8.72
N ARG A 43 0.89 -19.15 9.15
CA ARG A 43 -0.05 -18.92 10.27
C ARG A 43 -1.45 -18.52 9.83
N ASN A 44 -1.62 -18.20 8.57
CA ASN A 44 -2.93 -17.79 8.03
C ASN A 44 -3.64 -19.00 7.39
N PRO A 45 -4.98 -19.01 7.41
CA PRO A 45 -5.73 -19.95 6.57
C PRO A 45 -5.53 -19.61 5.09
N LEU A 46 -5.80 -20.56 4.21
CA LEU A 46 -5.89 -20.28 2.78
C LEU A 46 -7.05 -19.31 2.53
N PRO A 47 -6.83 -18.17 1.86
CA PRO A 47 -7.90 -17.24 1.54
C PRO A 47 -8.85 -17.83 0.50
N THR A 48 -10.08 -17.34 0.48
CA THR A 48 -11.03 -17.68 -0.58
C THR A 48 -10.46 -17.37 -1.96
N GLY A 49 -10.54 -18.33 -2.88
CA GLY A 49 -10.01 -18.17 -4.22
C GLY A 49 -8.47 -18.15 -4.29
N HIS A 50 -7.80 -18.82 -3.34
CA HIS A 50 -6.36 -19.00 -3.37
C HIS A 50 -5.91 -19.64 -4.68
N GLY A 51 -5.05 -18.95 -5.39
CA GLY A 51 -4.45 -19.32 -6.67
C GLY A 51 -3.39 -18.29 -7.05
N PRO A 52 -2.16 -18.43 -6.51
CA PRO A 52 -1.09 -17.44 -6.69
C PRO A 52 -0.83 -17.07 -8.14
N MET A 53 -0.84 -18.04 -9.05
CA MET A 53 -0.69 -17.76 -10.49
C MET A 53 -1.81 -16.87 -11.03
N GLY A 54 -3.04 -17.01 -10.53
CA GLY A 54 -4.13 -16.12 -10.90
C GLY A 54 -3.98 -14.69 -10.38
N VAL A 55 -3.19 -14.47 -9.31
CA VAL A 55 -2.78 -13.13 -8.87
C VAL A 55 -1.74 -12.55 -9.82
N VAL A 56 -0.72 -13.35 -10.21
CA VAL A 56 0.29 -12.97 -11.21
C VAL A 56 -0.38 -12.53 -12.51
N GLU A 57 -1.27 -13.35 -13.05
CA GLU A 57 -2.04 -13.03 -14.27
C GLU A 57 -2.86 -11.76 -14.14
N ALA A 58 -3.47 -11.52 -12.98
CA ALA A 58 -4.29 -10.34 -12.73
C ALA A 58 -3.44 -9.05 -12.65
N LEU A 59 -2.24 -9.11 -12.07
CA LEU A 59 -1.33 -7.96 -11.92
C LEU A 59 -0.54 -7.65 -13.20
N ALA A 60 -0.28 -8.65 -14.06
CA ALA A 60 0.57 -8.51 -15.24
C ALA A 60 0.22 -7.32 -16.16
N PRO A 61 -1.07 -6.99 -16.44
CA PRO A 61 -1.42 -5.84 -17.27
C PRO A 61 -1.03 -4.49 -16.65
N TYR A 62 -0.79 -4.44 -15.35
CA TYR A 62 -0.56 -3.21 -14.58
C TYR A 62 0.91 -3.01 -14.19
N LYS A 63 1.82 -3.91 -14.57
CA LYS A 63 3.21 -3.91 -14.08
C LYS A 63 3.94 -2.57 -14.22
N GLU A 64 3.70 -1.83 -15.30
CA GLU A 64 4.35 -0.54 -15.57
C GLU A 64 3.84 0.61 -14.66
N CYS A 65 2.71 0.42 -13.99
CA CYS A 65 2.15 1.41 -13.08
C CYS A 65 2.20 0.97 -11.61
N ILE A 66 2.77 -0.20 -11.32
CA ILE A 66 2.93 -0.71 -9.94
C ILE A 66 4.23 -0.18 -9.34
N THR A 67 4.13 0.32 -8.11
CA THR A 67 5.25 0.47 -7.18
C THR A 67 5.02 -0.51 -6.05
N ALA A 68 5.91 -1.47 -5.88
CA ALA A 68 5.77 -2.55 -4.90
C ALA A 68 6.88 -2.52 -3.86
N VAL A 69 6.59 -3.01 -2.66
CA VAL A 69 7.55 -3.27 -1.58
C VAL A 69 7.40 -4.70 -1.11
N ARG A 70 8.49 -5.27 -0.60
CA ARG A 70 8.53 -6.65 -0.14
C ARG A 70 7.87 -6.81 1.23
N GLY A 71 6.96 -7.79 1.33
CA GLY A 71 6.38 -8.25 2.59
C GLY A 71 7.17 -9.42 3.22
N ASN A 72 6.77 -9.80 4.44
CA ASN A 72 7.44 -10.90 5.15
C ASN A 72 7.08 -12.30 4.60
N CYS A 73 6.02 -12.40 3.83
CA CYS A 73 5.66 -13.65 3.15
C CYS A 73 6.12 -13.69 1.69
N ASP A 74 6.65 -12.61 1.12
CA ASP A 74 7.12 -12.59 -0.25
C ASP A 74 8.49 -13.28 -0.35
N ALA A 75 8.53 -14.45 -0.98
CA ALA A 75 9.72 -15.26 -1.15
C ALA A 75 10.47 -14.92 -2.45
N ASP A 76 11.74 -15.33 -2.56
CA ASP A 76 12.53 -15.07 -3.77
C ASP A 76 11.89 -15.69 -5.03
N VAL A 77 11.16 -16.79 -4.89
CA VAL A 77 10.41 -17.40 -6.00
C VAL A 77 9.26 -16.51 -6.48
N ASP A 78 8.66 -15.70 -5.60
CA ASP A 78 7.57 -14.79 -5.94
C ASP A 78 8.07 -13.65 -6.82
N LEU A 79 9.30 -13.18 -6.58
CA LEU A 79 9.99 -12.17 -7.40
C LEU A 79 10.13 -12.63 -8.86
N MET A 80 10.45 -13.92 -9.05
CA MET A 80 10.60 -14.51 -10.39
C MET A 80 9.26 -14.61 -11.14
N MET A 81 8.16 -14.74 -10.41
CA MET A 81 6.82 -14.93 -10.98
C MET A 81 6.11 -13.63 -11.30
N LEU A 82 6.32 -12.58 -10.51
CA LEU A 82 5.59 -11.32 -10.63
C LEU A 82 6.11 -10.40 -11.75
N ASP A 83 7.32 -10.66 -12.28
CA ASP A 83 7.94 -9.86 -13.35
C ASP A 83 7.85 -8.33 -13.09
N MET A 84 8.05 -7.94 -11.83
CA MET A 84 8.11 -6.56 -11.38
C MET A 84 9.08 -6.45 -10.20
N PRO A 85 9.73 -5.27 -9.98
CA PRO A 85 10.64 -5.09 -8.85
C PRO A 85 9.84 -5.06 -7.53
N ILE A 86 10.04 -6.08 -6.69
CA ILE A 86 9.52 -6.18 -5.31
C ILE A 86 10.63 -6.56 -4.33
N GLU A 87 11.86 -6.17 -4.64
CA GLU A 87 13.04 -6.55 -3.87
C GLU A 87 13.24 -5.66 -2.64
N ASP A 88 12.80 -4.41 -2.74
CA ASP A 88 13.03 -3.40 -1.72
C ASP A 88 12.03 -3.52 -0.55
N GLU A 89 12.54 -3.35 0.66
CA GLU A 89 11.73 -3.35 1.88
C GLU A 89 10.91 -2.06 2.06
N TYR A 90 11.27 -1.02 1.32
CA TYR A 90 10.55 0.26 1.29
C TYR A 90 10.70 0.95 -0.06
N ALA A 91 9.81 1.89 -0.31
CA ALA A 91 9.89 2.83 -1.42
C ALA A 91 9.51 4.24 -0.96
N VAL A 92 10.08 5.26 -1.61
CA VAL A 92 9.70 6.66 -1.38
C VAL A 92 9.12 7.22 -2.67
N VAL A 93 7.89 7.68 -2.58
CA VAL A 93 7.18 8.29 -3.71
C VAL A 93 7.03 9.78 -3.45
N LYS A 94 7.56 10.59 -4.36
CA LYS A 94 7.35 12.05 -4.37
C LYS A 94 6.25 12.39 -5.34
N ASP A 95 5.22 13.06 -4.84
CA ASP A 95 4.08 13.51 -5.62
C ASP A 95 4.09 15.03 -5.73
N ALA A 96 4.55 15.51 -6.88
CA ALA A 96 4.58 16.93 -7.22
C ALA A 96 3.42 17.23 -8.18
N ALA A 97 2.26 17.55 -7.63
CA ALA A 97 1.12 17.98 -8.44
C ALA A 97 1.23 19.46 -8.81
N ASP A 98 0.81 19.80 -10.03
CA ASP A 98 0.88 21.18 -10.54
C ASP A 98 0.18 22.17 -9.61
N GLY A 99 0.94 23.15 -9.13
CA GLY A 99 0.44 24.23 -8.27
C GLY A 99 0.18 23.85 -6.81
N ALA A 100 0.58 22.65 -6.37
CA ALA A 100 0.51 22.20 -5.00
C ALA A 100 1.91 21.91 -4.43
N ALA A 101 2.04 21.89 -3.10
CA ALA A 101 3.27 21.47 -2.45
C ALA A 101 3.53 19.99 -2.69
N GLU A 102 4.79 19.63 -3.00
CA GLU A 102 5.21 18.24 -3.13
C GLU A 102 4.88 17.46 -1.86
N LYS A 103 4.35 16.25 -2.03
CA LYS A 103 4.08 15.30 -0.95
C LYS A 103 5.05 14.14 -1.01
N THR A 104 5.56 13.73 0.14
CA THR A 104 6.43 12.58 0.28
C THR A 104 5.70 11.44 0.97
N LEU A 105 5.52 10.34 0.25
CA LEU A 105 4.88 9.12 0.72
C LEU A 105 5.95 8.05 0.95
N PHE A 106 6.02 7.52 2.17
CA PHE A 106 6.89 6.40 2.50
C PHE A 106 6.06 5.11 2.48
N LEU A 107 6.48 4.13 1.69
CA LEU A 107 5.83 2.84 1.53
C LEU A 107 6.69 1.75 2.15
N SER A 108 6.11 0.89 2.97
CA SER A 108 6.73 -0.36 3.42
C SER A 108 5.66 -1.41 3.70
N HIS A 109 6.07 -2.67 3.94
CA HIS A 109 5.08 -3.64 4.41
C HIS A 109 4.74 -3.46 5.90
N GLY A 110 5.65 -2.91 6.69
CA GLY A 110 5.44 -2.66 8.13
C GLY A 110 6.02 -3.73 9.06
N HIS A 111 6.48 -4.87 8.56
CA HIS A 111 7.04 -5.94 9.40
C HIS A 111 8.45 -5.62 9.96
N ILE A 112 9.22 -4.79 9.25
CA ILE A 112 10.52 -4.27 9.69
C ILE A 112 10.34 -2.89 10.31
N PHE A 113 9.56 -2.04 9.65
CA PHE A 113 9.33 -0.65 10.03
C PHE A 113 7.86 -0.48 10.46
N MET A 114 7.53 -0.90 11.68
CA MET A 114 6.19 -0.71 12.23
C MET A 114 6.05 0.72 12.76
N PRO A 115 5.18 1.57 12.16
CA PRO A 115 5.13 3.00 12.50
C PRO A 115 4.73 3.28 13.95
N GLU A 116 4.03 2.36 14.62
CA GLU A 116 3.68 2.47 16.03
C GLU A 116 4.87 2.22 16.98
N CYS A 117 5.90 1.51 16.50
CA CYS A 117 7.07 1.10 17.29
C CYS A 117 8.28 1.98 17.04
N PHE A 118 8.29 2.78 15.96
CA PHE A 118 9.45 3.60 15.61
C PHE A 118 9.25 5.05 16.06
N PRO A 119 10.17 5.60 16.85
CA PRO A 119 10.28 7.04 16.97
C PRO A 119 10.59 7.60 15.56
N ALA A 120 10.02 8.76 15.23
CA ALA A 120 10.17 9.34 13.88
C ALA A 120 11.63 9.60 13.47
N ASP A 121 12.55 9.63 14.44
CA ASP A 121 13.99 9.74 14.23
C ASP A 121 14.60 8.44 13.64
N ALA A 122 13.96 7.29 13.86
CA ALA A 122 14.41 6.02 13.31
C ALA A 122 14.11 5.86 11.81
N LEU A 123 13.08 6.53 11.28
CA LEU A 123 12.86 6.59 9.83
C LEU A 123 14.05 7.22 9.11
N HIS A 124 14.67 8.25 9.70
CA HIS A 124 15.89 8.85 9.17
C HIS A 124 17.10 7.92 9.20
N ALA A 125 17.17 7.00 10.16
CA ALA A 125 18.29 6.06 10.29
C ALA A 125 18.28 4.91 9.27
N ILE A 126 17.14 4.66 8.64
CA ILE A 126 16.95 3.57 7.66
C ILE A 126 16.77 4.10 6.23
N MET A 127 16.61 5.41 6.06
CA MET A 127 16.60 6.00 4.72
C MET A 127 18.03 5.99 4.14
N PRO A 128 18.19 5.71 2.84
CA PRO A 128 19.50 5.82 2.18
C PRO A 128 20.14 7.19 2.42
N ASN A 129 21.47 7.24 2.49
CA ASN A 129 22.23 8.48 2.72
C ASN A 129 22.04 9.55 1.62
N ASP A 130 21.46 9.20 0.51
CA ASP A 130 21.11 10.06 -0.63
C ASP A 130 19.75 10.77 -0.49
N LEU A 131 18.90 10.32 0.41
CA LEU A 131 17.77 11.12 0.89
C LEU A 131 18.28 11.95 2.07
N ASP A 132 18.47 13.25 1.86
CA ASP A 132 18.92 14.17 2.91
C ASP A 132 17.94 14.09 4.11
N ALA A 133 18.33 13.28 5.09
CA ALA A 133 17.53 12.95 6.27
C ALA A 133 17.09 14.18 7.07
N ASN A 134 17.78 15.32 6.88
CA ASN A 134 17.46 16.58 7.53
C ASN A 134 16.43 17.43 6.76
N SER A 135 16.14 17.09 5.50
CA SER A 135 15.27 17.89 4.63
C SER A 135 14.01 17.16 4.14
N THR A 136 13.95 15.83 4.24
CA THR A 136 12.81 15.07 3.72
C THR A 136 11.75 14.89 4.80
N GLN A 137 10.74 15.73 4.78
CA GLN A 137 9.54 15.53 5.61
C GLN A 137 8.64 14.48 4.96
N ILE A 138 8.30 13.41 5.69
CA ILE A 138 7.31 12.42 5.27
C ILE A 138 5.93 12.94 5.64
N ASP A 139 5.03 13.03 4.66
CA ASP A 139 3.64 13.45 4.85
C ASP A 139 2.73 12.27 5.21
N ALA A 140 2.95 11.11 4.58
CA ALA A 140 2.20 9.90 4.86
C ALA A 140 3.09 8.65 4.86
N TYR A 141 2.79 7.72 5.77
CA TYR A 141 3.41 6.42 5.87
C TYR A 141 2.40 5.33 5.54
N LEU A 142 2.62 4.62 4.43
CA LEU A 142 1.76 3.56 3.93
C LEU A 142 2.35 2.21 4.33
N TYR A 143 1.54 1.33 4.97
CA TYR A 143 2.00 0.02 5.42
C TYR A 143 0.88 -1.01 5.45
N GLY A 144 1.22 -2.30 5.46
CA GLY A 144 0.31 -3.44 5.53
C GLY A 144 0.49 -4.28 6.80
N HIS A 145 0.74 -5.58 6.63
CA HIS A 145 1.15 -6.55 7.65
C HIS A 145 0.13 -6.87 8.75
N THR A 146 -0.55 -5.86 9.28
CA THR A 146 -1.50 -6.06 10.40
C THR A 146 -2.82 -6.66 9.94
N HIS A 147 -3.17 -6.55 8.67
CA HIS A 147 -4.47 -6.87 8.06
C HIS A 147 -5.63 -6.06 8.65
N ILE A 148 -5.33 -4.98 9.36
CA ILE A 148 -6.31 -4.08 9.98
C ILE A 148 -6.13 -2.72 9.32
N TRP A 149 -7.17 -2.20 8.66
CA TRP A 149 -7.08 -0.88 8.06
C TRP A 149 -6.91 0.21 9.12
N LYS A 150 -6.14 1.24 8.77
CA LYS A 150 -5.85 2.39 9.62
C LYS A 150 -5.74 3.66 8.80
N LEU A 151 -6.28 4.75 9.33
CA LEU A 151 -6.17 6.07 8.72
C LEU A 151 -6.18 7.12 9.84
N GLU A 152 -5.02 7.42 10.40
CA GLU A 152 -4.90 8.36 11.51
C GLU A 152 -3.56 9.10 11.49
N LYS A 153 -3.51 10.30 12.03
CA LYS A 153 -2.24 11.04 12.22
C LYS A 153 -1.56 10.59 13.50
N ASN A 154 -0.26 10.33 13.42
CA ASN A 154 0.58 10.12 14.59
C ASN A 154 0.84 11.45 15.33
N PHE A 155 1.52 11.39 16.47
CA PHE A 155 1.83 12.56 17.32
C PHE A 155 2.74 13.61 16.64
N LYS A 156 3.39 13.29 15.49
CA LYS A 156 4.20 14.21 14.70
C LYS A 156 3.44 14.77 13.48
N GLY A 157 2.18 14.41 13.31
CA GLY A 157 1.35 14.87 12.20
C GLY A 157 1.49 14.07 10.90
N VAL A 158 2.34 13.03 10.87
CA VAL A 158 2.43 12.11 9.73
C VAL A 158 1.18 11.24 9.66
N LEU A 159 0.56 11.17 8.49
CA LEU A 159 -0.60 10.31 8.28
C LEU A 159 -0.18 8.85 8.16
N LEU A 160 -0.67 7.99 9.03
CA LEU A 160 -0.52 6.54 8.98
C LEU A 160 -1.66 5.94 8.14
N VAL A 161 -1.30 5.22 7.09
CA VAL A 161 -2.25 4.63 6.14
C VAL A 161 -2.00 3.14 6.03
N ASN A 162 -2.93 2.32 6.50
CA ASN A 162 -2.94 0.89 6.26
C ASN A 162 -4.21 0.54 5.47
N PRO A 163 -4.12 -0.01 4.26
CA PRO A 163 -5.30 -0.36 3.48
C PRO A 163 -6.07 -1.55 4.05
N GLY A 164 -5.53 -2.24 5.08
CA GLY A 164 -6.01 -3.53 5.53
C GLY A 164 -5.60 -4.66 4.58
N SER A 165 -6.29 -5.79 4.65
CA SER A 165 -6.08 -6.90 3.72
C SER A 165 -7.25 -7.03 2.75
N THR A 166 -6.93 -7.30 1.49
CA THR A 166 -7.96 -7.57 0.47
C THR A 166 -8.57 -8.97 0.61
N SER A 167 -7.90 -9.91 1.29
CA SER A 167 -8.31 -11.33 1.34
C SER A 167 -8.46 -11.92 2.74
N LEU A 168 -7.64 -11.47 3.69
CA LEU A 168 -7.53 -12.02 5.05
C LEU A 168 -7.64 -10.92 6.12
N PRO A 169 -8.72 -10.13 6.14
CA PRO A 169 -8.87 -9.05 7.11
C PRO A 169 -8.91 -9.58 8.54
N LYS A 170 -8.39 -8.79 9.49
CA LYS A 170 -8.38 -9.10 10.92
C LYS A 170 -9.17 -8.07 11.73
N GLY A 171 -9.34 -8.34 13.02
CA GLY A 171 -10.02 -7.42 13.94
C GLY A 171 -11.51 -7.21 13.65
N GLY A 172 -12.16 -8.14 12.96
CA GLY A 172 -13.58 -8.01 12.58
C GLY A 172 -13.82 -7.04 11.41
N ASN A 173 -12.77 -6.60 10.74
CA ASN A 173 -12.88 -5.72 9.57
C ASN A 173 -13.32 -6.50 8.31
N PRO A 174 -14.01 -5.84 7.37
CA PRO A 174 -14.20 -6.38 6.03
C PRO A 174 -12.90 -6.35 5.23
N PRO A 175 -12.80 -7.08 4.10
CA PRO A 175 -11.76 -6.85 3.09
C PRO A 175 -11.80 -5.41 2.59
N THR A 176 -10.61 -4.78 2.48
CA THR A 176 -10.47 -3.35 2.17
C THR A 176 -9.33 -3.08 1.20
N PHE A 177 -9.32 -1.89 0.63
CA PHE A 177 -8.24 -1.26 -0.09
C PHE A 177 -8.23 0.23 0.24
N ALA A 178 -7.17 0.94 -0.17
CA ALA A 178 -7.15 2.39 -0.04
C ALA A 178 -6.97 3.07 -1.39
N LEU A 179 -7.32 4.34 -1.45
CA LEU A 179 -7.03 5.25 -2.56
C LEU A 179 -6.21 6.42 -2.07
N TYR A 180 -5.32 6.90 -2.94
CA TYR A 180 -4.64 8.17 -2.82
C TYR A 180 -5.02 9.07 -4.00
N GLU A 181 -5.27 10.33 -3.72
CA GLU A 181 -5.52 11.37 -4.72
C GLU A 181 -4.58 12.54 -4.45
N SER A 182 -3.78 12.90 -5.46
CA SER A 182 -2.87 14.05 -5.39
C SER A 182 -3.59 15.34 -5.05
N ALA A 183 -2.89 16.24 -4.38
CA ALA A 183 -3.34 17.62 -4.24
C ALA A 183 -3.57 18.27 -5.60
N THR A 184 -4.43 19.27 -5.61
CA THR A 184 -4.60 20.20 -6.74
C THR A 184 -4.44 21.63 -6.24
N SER A 185 -4.46 22.61 -7.13
CA SER A 185 -4.45 24.02 -6.73
C SER A 185 -5.61 24.41 -5.80
N SER A 186 -6.68 23.59 -5.76
CA SER A 186 -7.91 23.88 -5.02
C SER A 186 -8.25 22.87 -3.92
N SER A 187 -7.53 21.75 -3.84
CA SER A 187 -7.79 20.69 -2.85
C SER A 187 -6.50 20.05 -2.34
N PRO A 188 -6.40 19.72 -1.03
CA PRO A 188 -5.28 18.98 -0.48
C PRO A 188 -5.26 17.56 -1.01
N ALA A 189 -4.11 16.88 -0.88
CA ALA A 189 -4.01 15.46 -1.15
C ALA A 189 -4.88 14.67 -0.16
N ARG A 190 -5.45 13.56 -0.63
CA ARG A 190 -6.46 12.81 0.10
C ARG A 190 -6.17 11.32 0.08
N PHE A 191 -6.35 10.67 1.22
CA PHE A 191 -6.44 9.22 1.34
C PHE A 191 -7.85 8.82 1.73
N SER A 192 -8.30 7.66 1.23
CA SER A 192 -9.57 7.05 1.64
C SER A 192 -9.46 5.52 1.71
N ILE A 193 -10.17 4.93 2.67
CA ILE A 193 -10.29 3.49 2.84
C ILE A 193 -11.64 3.04 2.30
N HIS A 194 -11.65 1.97 1.54
CA HIS A 194 -12.84 1.46 0.87
C HIS A 194 -13.07 -0.03 1.15
N ARG A 195 -14.32 -0.43 1.21
CA ARG A 195 -14.69 -1.86 1.22
C ARG A 195 -14.43 -2.49 -0.13
N LEU A 196 -13.85 -3.68 -0.12
CA LEU A 196 -13.58 -4.42 -1.35
C LEU A 196 -14.86 -4.88 -2.05
N VAL A 197 -15.94 -5.16 -1.31
CA VAL A 197 -17.16 -5.76 -1.85
C VAL A 197 -17.92 -4.83 -2.82
N ASP A 198 -17.92 -3.54 -2.55
CA ASP A 198 -18.74 -2.56 -3.31
C ASP A 198 -18.01 -1.24 -3.63
N GLY A 199 -16.83 -1.03 -3.04
CA GLY A 199 -16.05 0.20 -3.17
C GLY A 199 -16.58 1.34 -2.30
N SER A 200 -17.47 1.09 -1.34
CA SER A 200 -17.98 2.12 -0.44
C SER A 200 -16.86 2.63 0.48
N GLU A 201 -16.82 3.94 0.69
CA GLU A 201 -15.85 4.61 1.54
C GLU A 201 -16.15 4.36 3.03
N LEU A 202 -15.12 3.99 3.80
CA LEU A 202 -15.18 3.79 5.25
C LEU A 202 -14.60 4.97 6.03
N ALA A 203 -13.51 5.55 5.52
CA ALA A 203 -12.79 6.64 6.17
C ALA A 203 -12.05 7.49 5.14
N THR A 204 -11.79 8.75 5.47
CA THR A 204 -11.00 9.67 4.65
C THR A 204 -10.16 10.59 5.50
N ALA A 205 -8.97 10.98 5.00
CA ALA A 205 -8.07 11.95 5.63
C ALA A 205 -7.32 12.76 4.57
N GLN A 206 -6.83 13.94 4.95
CA GLN A 206 -6.10 14.87 4.09
C GLN A 206 -4.70 15.16 4.66
N ILE A 207 -3.74 15.42 3.73
CA ILE A 207 -2.37 15.85 4.03
C ILE A 207 -1.96 17.09 3.25
#